data_6e3bb37fbd0efaa80cd1484b9eb82421
#
_entry.id   6e3bb37fbd0efaa80cd1484b9eb82421
#
_cell.length_a   1.000
_cell.length_b   1.000
_cell.length_c   1.000
_cell.angle_alpha   90.00
_cell.angle_beta   90.00
_cell.angle_gamma   90.00
#
_symmetry.space_group_name_H-M   'P 1'
#
loop_
_entity.id
_entity.type
_entity.pdbx_description
1 polymer ?
#
loop_
_entity_poly.entity_id
_entity_poly.type
_entity_poly.pdbx_seq_one_letter_code
_entity_poly.pdbx_strand_id
1 'polypeptide(L)'
;MNAIDVTLAASHFHDVVISKEGHSEGQKILLDIKYQGKSLEFEQEEVFKACRIPMPSDQKRNMMNASSNFDIICSVLRAIRNGEKVKVHSPGVCGEIGGYPYIIDGSNGTVTSYFDTSIFTMEEMREANRRSIYLDGIENVSDGKLYYTRELVRKVQDVFSQDLPAVVDFDSLDSTDRFLIDRIIVPNM
;
A
#
# COMPACT_ATOMS: atom_id res chain seq x y z
N MET A 1 21.00 -1.86 19.67
CA MET A 1 20.05 -2.89 19.18
C MET A 1 18.66 -2.40 19.48
N ASN A 2 17.82 -2.25 18.46
CA ASN A 2 16.42 -1.94 18.70
C ASN A 2 15.77 -3.15 19.38
N ALA A 3 15.09 -2.94 20.50
CA ALA A 3 14.43 -4.02 21.22
C ALA A 3 13.18 -4.54 20.48
N ILE A 4 12.69 -3.78 19.51
CA ILE A 4 11.48 -4.08 18.72
C ILE A 4 11.89 -4.22 17.26
N ASP A 5 11.49 -5.32 16.66
CA ASP A 5 11.60 -5.58 15.21
C ASP A 5 10.19 -5.77 14.65
N VAL A 6 9.88 -5.06 13.59
CA VAL A 6 8.56 -5.07 12.95
C VAL A 6 8.72 -5.44 11.49
N THR A 7 8.03 -6.49 11.07
CA THR A 7 7.88 -6.83 9.66
C THR A 7 6.42 -6.65 9.27
N LEU A 8 6.17 -5.65 8.43
CA LEU A 8 4.90 -5.45 7.78
C LEU A 8 4.98 -6.01 6.37
N ALA A 9 4.12 -6.95 6.07
CA ALA A 9 3.99 -7.49 4.74
C ALA A 9 2.54 -7.39 4.30
N ALA A 10 2.25 -6.56 3.36
CA ALA A 10 0.92 -6.32 2.84
C ALA A 10 -0.06 -5.69 3.84
N SER A 11 -0.30 -4.44 3.66
CA SER A 11 -1.51 -3.80 4.16
C SER A 11 -1.85 -2.60 3.31
N HIS A 12 -3.12 -2.41 3.10
CA HIS A 12 -3.63 -1.18 2.56
C HIS A 12 -4.56 -0.58 3.61
N PHE A 13 -4.06 0.43 4.32
CA PHE A 13 -4.78 1.05 5.43
C PHE A 13 -5.67 2.22 4.99
N HIS A 14 -5.86 2.42 3.69
CA HIS A 14 -6.47 3.64 3.20
C HIS A 14 -7.85 3.91 3.80
N ASP A 15 -8.73 2.92 3.78
CA ASP A 15 -10.06 3.02 4.37
C ASP A 15 -10.04 3.14 5.89
N VAL A 16 -9.13 2.45 6.55
CA VAL A 16 -9.00 2.44 8.01
C VAL A 16 -8.49 3.78 8.51
N VAL A 17 -7.61 4.45 7.76
CA VAL A 17 -6.94 5.70 8.18
C VAL A 17 -7.75 6.94 7.82
N ILE A 18 -8.49 6.94 6.72
CA ILE A 18 -9.20 8.12 6.21
C ILE A 18 -10.64 8.18 6.68
N SER A 19 -11.32 7.05 6.78
CA SER A 19 -12.72 6.99 7.21
C SER A 19 -12.85 7.22 8.71
N LYS A 20 -13.73 8.14 9.12
CA LYS A 20 -14.07 8.34 10.54
C LYS A 20 -14.63 7.09 11.19
N GLU A 21 -15.31 6.26 10.42
CA GLU A 21 -15.96 5.03 10.89
C GLU A 21 -15.09 3.80 10.63
N GLY A 22 -14.12 3.90 9.73
CA GLY A 22 -13.11 2.90 9.37
C GLY A 22 -13.67 1.50 9.21
N HIS A 23 -13.66 0.96 8.02
CA HIS A 23 -14.07 -0.42 7.77
C HIS A 23 -12.82 -1.29 7.64
N SER A 24 -12.57 -2.12 8.66
CA SER A 24 -11.54 -3.16 8.61
C SER A 24 -12.08 -4.49 8.11
N GLU A 25 -13.40 -4.60 7.96
CA GLU A 25 -14.06 -5.83 7.54
C GLU A 25 -13.54 -6.32 6.19
N GLY A 26 -13.07 -7.55 6.20
CA GLY A 26 -12.52 -8.19 5.01
C GLY A 26 -11.08 -7.80 4.66
N GLN A 27 -10.48 -6.83 5.32
CA GLN A 27 -9.05 -6.54 5.16
C GLN A 27 -8.20 -7.64 5.82
N LYS A 28 -7.03 -7.86 5.26
CA LYS A 28 -6.03 -8.77 5.82
C LYS A 28 -4.70 -8.03 5.93
N ILE A 29 -4.16 -7.99 7.14
CA ILE A 29 -2.83 -7.48 7.40
C ILE A 29 -1.90 -8.64 7.69
N LEU A 30 -0.70 -8.59 7.13
CA LEU A 30 0.40 -9.48 7.49
C LEU A 30 1.44 -8.66 8.26
N LEU A 31 1.47 -8.85 9.55
CA LEU A 31 2.31 -8.12 10.48
C LEU A 31 2.96 -9.10 11.45
N ASP A 32 4.27 -9.04 11.60
CA ASP A 32 5.02 -9.73 12.63
C ASP A 32 5.74 -8.68 13.48
N ILE A 33 5.55 -8.78 14.80
CA ILE A 33 6.19 -7.90 15.77
C ILE A 33 6.98 -8.76 16.73
N LYS A 34 8.26 -8.47 16.87
CA LYS A 34 9.12 -9.14 17.84
C LYS A 34 9.64 -8.15 18.88
N TYR A 35 9.58 -8.56 20.13
CA TYR A 35 10.25 -7.88 21.22
C TYR A 35 11.35 -8.77 21.76
N GLN A 36 12.60 -8.31 21.69
CA GLN A 36 13.79 -9.07 22.08
C GLN A 36 13.85 -10.48 21.44
N GLY A 37 13.47 -10.57 20.16
CA GLY A 37 13.47 -11.82 19.39
C GLY A 37 12.28 -12.75 19.60
N LYS A 38 11.34 -12.41 20.48
CA LYS A 38 10.10 -13.17 20.72
C LYS A 38 8.93 -12.50 19.99
N SER A 39 8.20 -13.27 19.19
CA SER A 39 6.98 -12.78 18.54
C SER A 39 5.93 -12.39 19.59
N LEU A 40 5.27 -11.27 19.34
CA LEU A 40 4.14 -10.81 20.13
C LEU A 40 2.84 -11.24 19.43
N GLU A 41 1.91 -11.74 20.21
CA GLU A 41 0.55 -11.99 19.76
C GLU A 41 -0.24 -10.69 19.86
N PHE A 42 -1.08 -10.42 18.86
CA PHE A 42 -1.99 -9.29 18.82
C PHE A 42 -3.21 -9.62 17.96
N GLU A 43 -4.31 -8.97 18.28
CA GLU A 43 -5.51 -9.07 17.46
C GLU A 43 -5.44 -8.05 16.31
N GLN A 44 -5.76 -8.50 15.09
CA GLN A 44 -5.72 -7.64 13.90
C GLN A 44 -6.59 -6.38 14.07
N GLU A 45 -7.75 -6.52 14.70
CA GLU A 45 -8.66 -5.39 14.95
C GLU A 45 -8.06 -4.33 15.87
N GLU A 46 -7.21 -4.71 16.83
CA GLU A 46 -6.49 -3.75 17.68
C GLU A 46 -5.52 -2.91 16.87
N VAL A 47 -4.83 -3.52 15.90
CA VAL A 47 -3.93 -2.81 14.98
C VAL A 47 -4.72 -1.83 14.12
N PHE A 48 -5.82 -2.26 13.52
CA PHE A 48 -6.67 -1.37 12.73
C PHE A 48 -7.23 -0.22 13.57
N LYS A 49 -7.67 -0.50 14.79
CA LYS A 49 -8.16 0.53 15.71
C LYS A 49 -7.07 1.54 16.06
N ALA A 50 -5.85 1.10 16.28
CA ALA A 50 -4.73 1.99 16.55
C ALA A 50 -4.35 2.83 15.32
N CYS A 51 -4.55 2.33 14.10
CA CYS A 51 -4.29 3.03 12.85
C CYS A 51 -5.40 4.01 12.43
N ARG A 52 -6.57 3.97 13.05
CA ARG A 52 -7.70 4.88 12.79
C ARG A 52 -7.46 6.30 13.31
N ILE A 53 -6.29 6.82 13.09
CA ILE A 53 -5.96 8.20 13.41
C ILE A 53 -6.33 9.03 12.17
N PRO A 54 -7.25 10.01 12.28
CA PRO A 54 -7.56 10.91 11.17
C PRO A 54 -6.28 11.57 10.70
N MET A 55 -5.85 11.23 9.50
CA MET A 55 -4.69 11.86 8.90
C MET A 55 -5.20 12.94 7.95
N PRO A 56 -5.05 14.22 8.29
CA PRO A 56 -5.46 15.29 7.40
C PRO A 56 -4.69 15.14 6.09
N SER A 57 -5.37 15.36 4.97
CA SER A 57 -4.77 15.42 3.63
C SER A 57 -3.98 16.73 3.46
N ASP A 58 -3.11 17.03 4.39
CA ASP A 58 -2.35 18.27 4.51
C ASP A 58 -0.85 18.02 4.33
N GLN A 59 -0.07 19.05 4.63
CA GLN A 59 1.39 19.01 4.59
C GLN A 59 2.01 17.87 5.40
N LYS A 60 1.39 17.44 6.51
CA LYS A 60 1.92 16.37 7.37
C LYS A 60 1.94 15.04 6.63
N ARG A 61 0.88 14.73 5.86
CA ARG A 61 0.84 13.52 5.04
C ARG A 61 1.92 13.55 3.96
N ASN A 62 2.09 14.69 3.30
CA ASN A 62 3.14 14.86 2.30
C ASN A 62 4.54 14.70 2.91
N MET A 63 4.76 15.22 4.12
CA MET A 63 6.03 15.04 4.84
C MET A 63 6.27 13.57 5.22
N MET A 64 5.24 12.84 5.64
CA MET A 64 5.37 11.41 5.94
C MET A 64 5.75 10.62 4.69
N ASN A 65 5.10 10.86 3.56
CA ASN A 65 5.43 10.22 2.29
C ASN A 65 6.86 10.56 1.84
N ALA A 66 7.26 11.82 1.96
CA ALA A 66 8.63 12.25 1.65
C ALA A 66 9.65 11.57 2.57
N SER A 67 9.38 11.46 3.87
CA SER A 67 10.24 10.75 4.82
C SER A 67 10.40 9.28 4.48
N SER A 68 9.30 8.57 4.17
CA SER A 68 9.36 7.16 3.75
C SER A 68 10.21 6.96 2.50
N ASN A 69 10.04 7.82 1.50
CA ASN A 69 10.85 7.75 0.28
C ASN A 69 12.32 8.04 0.57
N PHE A 70 12.61 9.00 1.44
CA PHE A 70 13.97 9.33 1.86
C PHE A 70 14.65 8.16 2.58
N ASP A 71 13.92 7.44 3.44
CA ASP A 71 14.45 6.27 4.15
C ASP A 71 14.83 5.14 3.18
N ILE A 72 14.05 4.94 2.11
CA ILE A 72 14.40 3.98 1.06
C ILE A 72 15.67 4.41 0.32
N ILE A 73 15.79 5.69 -0.05
CA ILE A 73 16.98 6.24 -0.70
C ILE A 73 18.21 6.06 0.19
N CYS A 74 18.10 6.38 1.47
CA CYS A 74 19.17 6.17 2.45
C CYS A 74 19.56 4.70 2.57
N SER A 75 18.59 3.79 2.49
CA SER A 75 18.83 2.35 2.54
C SER A 75 19.61 1.86 1.32
N VAL A 76 19.27 2.33 0.13
CA VAL A 76 20.03 2.07 -1.10
C VAL A 76 21.47 2.60 -0.97
N LEU A 77 21.64 3.82 -0.46
CA LEU A 77 22.97 4.42 -0.27
C LEU A 77 23.81 3.65 0.75
N ARG A 78 23.23 3.14 1.83
CA ARG A 78 23.93 2.27 2.79
C ARG A 78 24.38 0.97 2.15
N ALA A 79 23.51 0.33 1.38
CA ALA A 79 23.86 -0.87 0.63
C ALA A 79 25.03 -0.62 -0.33
N ILE A 80 24.99 0.50 -1.08
CA ILE A 80 26.06 0.87 -2.03
C ILE A 80 27.39 1.15 -1.32
N ARG A 81 27.36 1.98 -0.26
CA ARG A 81 28.58 2.50 0.35
C ARG A 81 29.22 1.53 1.33
N ASN A 82 28.41 0.80 2.07
CA ASN A 82 28.87 0.01 3.20
C ASN A 82 28.76 -1.50 2.96
N GLY A 83 28.18 -1.93 1.82
CA GLY A 83 27.93 -3.34 1.57
C GLY A 83 26.91 -3.95 2.52
N GLU A 84 26.00 -3.14 3.06
CA GLU A 84 25.00 -3.62 4.02
C GLU A 84 23.83 -4.36 3.35
N LYS A 85 23.19 -5.24 4.13
CA LYS A 85 21.84 -5.73 3.83
C LYS A 85 20.85 -4.89 4.62
N VAL A 86 19.95 -4.23 3.94
CA VAL A 86 18.96 -3.34 4.55
C VAL A 86 17.57 -3.84 4.23
N LYS A 87 16.78 -4.08 5.28
CA LYS A 87 15.37 -4.43 5.16
C LYS A 87 14.55 -3.15 4.97
N VAL A 88 13.69 -3.14 3.97
CA VAL A 88 12.79 -2.03 3.64
C VAL A 88 11.40 -2.54 3.30
N HIS A 89 10.44 -1.64 3.27
CA HIS A 89 9.08 -1.91 2.80
C HIS A 89 8.71 -0.85 1.77
N SER A 90 8.23 -1.27 0.61
CA SER A 90 7.79 -0.34 -0.45
C SER A 90 6.70 -0.97 -1.31
N PRO A 91 5.78 -0.16 -1.85
CA PRO A 91 4.86 -0.62 -2.88
C PRO A 91 5.54 -0.73 -4.25
N GLY A 92 4.93 -1.49 -5.15
CA GLY A 92 5.27 -1.50 -6.58
C GLY A 92 6.59 -2.18 -6.95
N VAL A 93 7.17 -3.01 -6.08
CA VAL A 93 8.44 -3.69 -6.36
C VAL A 93 8.23 -4.81 -7.37
N CYS A 94 9.07 -4.84 -8.42
CA CYS A 94 9.05 -5.87 -9.46
C CYS A 94 7.68 -6.08 -10.14
N GLY A 95 6.85 -5.03 -10.24
CA GLY A 95 5.53 -5.11 -10.86
C GLY A 95 4.43 -5.70 -9.98
N GLU A 96 4.73 -6.05 -8.73
CA GLU A 96 3.73 -6.50 -7.77
C GLU A 96 2.86 -5.32 -7.29
N ILE A 97 1.57 -5.58 -7.14
CA ILE A 97 0.61 -4.57 -6.66
C ILE A 97 0.56 -4.64 -5.14
N GLY A 98 0.67 -3.48 -4.48
CA GLY A 98 0.66 -3.35 -3.03
C GLY A 98 2.04 -3.26 -2.40
N GLY A 99 2.09 -3.33 -1.06
CA GLY A 99 3.32 -3.17 -0.28
C GLY A 99 3.95 -4.52 0.07
N TYR A 100 5.27 -4.59 -0.01
CA TYR A 100 6.04 -5.78 0.29
C TYR A 100 7.30 -5.46 1.09
N PRO A 101 7.69 -6.31 2.04
CA PRO A 101 9.02 -6.27 2.63
C PRO A 101 10.04 -6.81 1.62
N TYR A 102 11.18 -6.15 1.51
CA TYR A 102 12.27 -6.66 0.71
C TYR A 102 13.64 -6.23 1.25
N ILE A 103 14.66 -6.89 0.78
CA ILE A 103 16.05 -6.66 1.16
C ILE A 103 16.76 -5.94 0.02
N ILE A 104 17.44 -4.86 0.34
CA ILE A 104 18.47 -4.25 -0.51
C ILE A 104 19.79 -4.78 -0.03
N ASP A 105 20.51 -5.51 -0.88
CA ASP A 105 21.73 -6.25 -0.54
C ASP A 105 22.93 -5.69 -1.31
N GLY A 106 23.87 -5.09 -0.61
CA GLY A 106 25.13 -4.58 -1.15
C GLY A 106 26.34 -5.45 -0.80
N SER A 107 26.16 -6.59 -0.13
CA SER A 107 27.25 -7.37 0.48
C SER A 107 28.26 -7.96 -0.52
N ASN A 108 27.89 -8.09 -1.80
CA ASN A 108 28.71 -8.70 -2.83
C ASN A 108 29.34 -7.67 -3.81
N GLY A 109 29.42 -6.40 -3.43
CA GLY A 109 29.98 -5.34 -4.28
C GLY A 109 29.04 -4.86 -5.40
N THR A 110 27.89 -5.48 -5.57
CA THR A 110 26.78 -5.04 -6.44
C THR A 110 25.51 -4.95 -5.61
N VAL A 111 24.71 -3.93 -5.87
CA VAL A 111 23.43 -3.80 -5.17
C VAL A 111 22.37 -4.60 -5.90
N THR A 112 21.75 -5.51 -5.18
CA THR A 112 20.61 -6.31 -5.62
C THR A 112 19.43 -6.11 -4.68
N SER A 113 18.24 -6.44 -5.14
CA SER A 113 17.05 -6.43 -4.28
C SER A 113 16.21 -7.69 -4.51
N TYR A 114 15.60 -8.19 -3.45
CA TYR A 114 14.71 -9.34 -3.50
C TYR A 114 13.68 -9.27 -2.37
N PHE A 115 12.54 -9.95 -2.55
CA PHE A 115 11.50 -9.98 -1.53
C PHE A 115 11.98 -10.68 -0.26
N ASP A 116 11.67 -10.12 0.90
CA ASP A 116 11.89 -10.78 2.17
C ASP A 116 10.75 -11.77 2.46
N THR A 117 11.01 -13.03 2.19
CA THR A 117 10.06 -14.13 2.43
C THR A 117 10.39 -14.91 3.71
N SER A 118 11.17 -14.33 4.62
CA SER A 118 11.62 -15.01 5.83
C SER A 118 10.50 -15.26 6.85
N ILE A 119 9.42 -14.48 6.79
CA ILE A 119 8.28 -14.56 7.73
C ILE A 119 7.00 -14.94 7.00
N PHE A 120 6.72 -14.32 5.86
CA PHE A 120 5.53 -14.56 5.05
C PHE A 120 5.93 -15.01 3.66
N THR A 121 5.18 -15.96 3.12
CA THR A 121 5.37 -16.41 1.74
C THR A 121 4.90 -15.36 0.74
N MET A 122 5.44 -15.41 -0.49
CA MET A 122 4.96 -14.52 -1.57
C MET A 122 3.47 -14.68 -1.85
N GLU A 123 2.95 -15.90 -1.72
CA GLU A 123 1.53 -16.17 -1.97
C GLU A 123 0.64 -15.51 -0.91
N GLU A 124 0.99 -15.62 0.36
CA GLU A 124 0.29 -14.93 1.46
C GLU A 124 0.30 -13.41 1.27
N MET A 125 1.45 -12.86 0.90
CA MET A 125 1.60 -11.41 0.67
C MET A 125 0.77 -10.93 -0.52
N ARG A 126 0.77 -11.68 -1.63
CA ARG A 126 -0.05 -11.37 -2.81
C ARG A 126 -1.53 -11.43 -2.50
N GLU A 127 -1.97 -12.46 -1.79
CA GLU A 127 -3.37 -12.62 -1.43
C GLU A 127 -3.85 -11.48 -0.52
N ALA A 128 -3.05 -11.11 0.49
CA ALA A 128 -3.40 -10.03 1.39
C ALA A 128 -3.47 -8.67 0.66
N ASN A 129 -2.50 -8.38 -0.22
CA ASN A 129 -2.50 -7.16 -1.03
C ASN A 129 -3.68 -7.13 -2.00
N ARG A 130 -3.92 -8.21 -2.74
CA ARG A 130 -5.04 -8.32 -3.69
C ARG A 130 -6.38 -8.07 -3.00
N ARG A 131 -6.58 -8.66 -1.82
CA ARG A 131 -7.81 -8.46 -1.06
C ARG A 131 -7.99 -7.01 -0.63
N SER A 132 -6.95 -6.37 -0.12
CA SER A 132 -7.02 -4.98 0.31
C SER A 132 -7.26 -4.02 -0.85
N ILE A 133 -6.60 -4.23 -1.98
CA ILE A 133 -6.76 -3.44 -3.20
C ILE A 133 -8.17 -3.61 -3.80
N TYR A 134 -8.72 -4.83 -3.72
CA TYR A 134 -10.09 -5.08 -4.14
C TYR A 134 -11.11 -4.27 -3.31
N LEU A 135 -10.88 -4.13 -2.01
CA LEU A 135 -11.71 -3.31 -1.14
C LEU A 135 -11.65 -1.80 -1.49
N ASP A 136 -10.54 -1.35 -2.08
CA ASP A 136 -10.42 0.01 -2.63
C ASP A 136 -11.12 0.17 -4.00
N GLY A 137 -11.76 -0.86 -4.49
CA GLY A 137 -12.49 -0.82 -5.74
C GLY A 137 -11.64 -1.15 -6.97
N ILE A 138 -10.43 -1.68 -6.80
CA ILE A 138 -9.56 -2.09 -7.90
C ILE A 138 -9.59 -3.62 -7.99
N GLU A 139 -10.05 -4.14 -9.12
CA GLU A 139 -10.10 -5.58 -9.39
C GLU A 139 -8.76 -6.10 -9.93
N ASN A 140 -8.13 -5.34 -10.81
CA ASN A 140 -6.87 -5.73 -11.43
C ASN A 140 -6.13 -4.53 -12.03
N VAL A 141 -4.81 -4.69 -12.22
CA VAL A 141 -3.99 -3.81 -13.05
C VAL A 141 -3.14 -4.69 -13.95
N SER A 142 -3.32 -4.60 -15.27
CA SER A 142 -2.56 -5.35 -16.26
C SER A 142 -2.53 -4.63 -17.60
N ASP A 143 -1.47 -4.86 -18.36
CA ASP A 143 -1.32 -4.35 -19.73
C ASP A 143 -1.56 -2.83 -19.87
N GLY A 144 -1.08 -2.05 -18.89
CA GLY A 144 -1.27 -0.60 -18.86
C GLY A 144 -2.71 -0.15 -18.58
N LYS A 145 -3.55 -1.04 -18.05
CA LYS A 145 -4.95 -0.77 -17.73
C LYS A 145 -5.25 -1.07 -16.26
N LEU A 146 -6.10 -0.22 -15.68
CA LEU A 146 -6.68 -0.42 -14.37
C LEU A 146 -8.15 -0.82 -14.54
N TYR A 147 -8.54 -1.87 -13.84
CA TYR A 147 -9.90 -2.41 -13.85
C TYR A 147 -10.55 -2.12 -12.49
N TYR A 148 -11.66 -1.40 -12.52
CA TYR A 148 -12.46 -1.17 -11.32
C TYR A 148 -13.39 -2.35 -11.03
N THR A 149 -13.68 -2.57 -9.75
CA THR A 149 -14.69 -3.54 -9.35
C THR A 149 -16.07 -3.09 -9.80
N ARG A 150 -16.94 -4.05 -10.09
CA ARG A 150 -18.35 -3.76 -10.42
C ARG A 150 -19.07 -3.01 -9.30
N GLU A 151 -18.68 -3.28 -8.06
CA GLU A 151 -19.25 -2.62 -6.89
C GLU A 151 -18.91 -1.14 -6.87
N LEU A 152 -17.65 -0.75 -7.12
CA LEU A 152 -17.26 0.66 -7.21
C LEU A 152 -18.01 1.38 -8.33
N VAL A 153 -18.05 0.80 -9.54
CA VAL A 153 -18.77 1.38 -10.67
C VAL A 153 -20.24 1.61 -10.34
N ARG A 154 -20.88 0.63 -9.72
CA ARG A 154 -22.28 0.76 -9.29
C ARG A 154 -22.45 1.83 -8.21
N LYS A 155 -21.59 1.88 -7.19
CA LYS A 155 -21.64 2.90 -6.14
C LYS A 155 -21.50 4.32 -6.70
N VAL A 156 -20.62 4.52 -7.68
CA VAL A 156 -20.50 5.82 -8.34
C VAL A 156 -21.78 6.20 -9.08
N GLN A 157 -22.37 5.26 -9.79
CA GLN A 157 -23.68 5.48 -10.45
C GLN A 157 -24.79 5.79 -9.44
N ASP A 158 -24.88 5.03 -8.37
CA ASP A 158 -25.92 5.19 -7.35
C ASP A 158 -25.81 6.54 -6.62
N VAL A 159 -24.58 6.99 -6.31
CA VAL A 159 -24.33 8.21 -5.51
C VAL A 159 -24.30 9.47 -6.39
N PHE A 160 -23.64 9.40 -7.53
CA PHE A 160 -23.38 10.58 -8.37
C PHE A 160 -24.20 10.62 -9.66
N SER A 161 -24.97 9.55 -9.94
CA SER A 161 -25.69 9.40 -11.22
C SER A 161 -24.80 9.53 -12.46
N GLN A 162 -23.56 9.06 -12.35
CA GLN A 162 -22.54 9.10 -13.39
C GLN A 162 -22.01 7.68 -13.68
N ASP A 163 -21.78 7.40 -14.95
CA ASP A 163 -21.23 6.13 -15.41
C ASP A 163 -19.69 6.18 -15.36
N LEU A 164 -19.09 5.66 -14.27
CA LEU A 164 -17.65 5.52 -14.17
C LEU A 164 -17.18 4.47 -15.20
N PRO A 165 -16.17 4.75 -16.04
CA PRO A 165 -15.55 3.74 -16.89
C PRO A 165 -15.04 2.56 -16.06
N ALA A 166 -15.46 1.34 -16.40
CA ALA A 166 -15.00 0.14 -15.68
C ALA A 166 -13.50 -0.16 -15.87
N VAL A 167 -12.92 0.39 -16.94
CA VAL A 167 -11.51 0.24 -17.30
C VAL A 167 -10.91 1.59 -17.60
N VAL A 168 -9.77 1.89 -17.01
CA VAL A 168 -8.97 3.08 -17.28
C VAL A 168 -7.69 2.64 -17.97
N ASP A 169 -7.45 3.18 -19.16
CA ASP A 169 -6.21 3.00 -19.88
C ASP A 169 -5.21 4.08 -19.45
N PHE A 170 -3.99 3.69 -19.08
CA PHE A 170 -2.99 4.66 -18.65
C PHE A 170 -2.57 5.64 -19.75
N ASP A 171 -2.71 5.27 -21.01
CA ASP A 171 -2.49 6.18 -22.13
C ASP A 171 -3.59 7.25 -22.27
N SER A 172 -4.73 7.07 -21.61
CA SER A 172 -5.89 7.98 -21.63
C SER A 172 -6.26 8.53 -20.24
N LEU A 173 -5.32 8.59 -19.30
CA LEU A 173 -5.54 9.09 -17.93
C LEU A 173 -6.13 10.51 -17.92
N ASP A 174 -5.69 11.40 -18.80
CA ASP A 174 -6.21 12.77 -18.89
C ASP A 174 -7.72 12.83 -19.13
N SER A 175 -8.27 11.89 -19.89
CA SER A 175 -9.71 11.84 -20.16
C SER A 175 -10.51 11.37 -18.95
N THR A 176 -9.94 10.44 -18.19
CA THR A 176 -10.52 9.97 -16.92
C THR A 176 -10.46 11.04 -15.86
N ASP A 177 -9.34 11.74 -15.74
CA ASP A 177 -9.18 12.87 -14.81
C ASP A 177 -10.21 13.97 -15.08
N ARG A 178 -10.36 14.39 -16.33
CA ARG A 178 -11.40 15.37 -16.72
C ARG A 178 -12.81 14.89 -16.40
N PHE A 179 -13.11 13.62 -16.67
CA PHE A 179 -14.40 13.04 -16.31
C PHE A 179 -14.66 13.14 -14.80
N LEU A 180 -13.68 12.76 -13.97
CA LEU A 180 -13.81 12.81 -12.52
C LEU A 180 -13.99 14.25 -12.02
N ILE A 181 -13.21 15.19 -12.54
CA ILE A 181 -13.30 16.60 -12.18
C ILE A 181 -14.67 17.16 -12.61
N ASP A 182 -15.01 17.08 -13.87
CA ASP A 182 -16.17 17.77 -14.46
C ASP A 182 -17.51 17.15 -14.04
N ARG A 183 -17.55 15.85 -13.80
CA ARG A 183 -18.79 15.11 -13.58
C ARG A 183 -19.03 14.71 -12.14
N ILE A 184 -17.97 14.57 -11.34
CA ILE A 184 -18.06 14.10 -9.96
C ILE A 184 -17.62 15.19 -8.99
N ILE A 185 -16.43 15.74 -9.13
CA ILE A 185 -15.86 16.67 -8.14
C ILE A 185 -16.57 18.02 -8.18
N VAL A 186 -16.52 18.72 -9.32
CA VAL A 186 -17.06 20.09 -9.45
C VAL A 186 -18.57 20.17 -9.14
N PRO A 187 -19.43 19.26 -9.61
CA PRO A 187 -20.86 19.34 -9.29
C PRO A 187 -21.20 19.10 -7.81
N ASN A 188 -20.27 18.53 -7.02
CA ASN A 188 -20.50 18.18 -5.60
C ASN A 188 -19.67 19.05 -4.62
N MET A 189 -18.97 20.07 -5.11
CA MET A 189 -18.30 21.09 -4.30
C MET A 189 -19.28 22.21 -3.92
#